data_af0bb7399069d385e924bc8fe1783c01
#
_entry.id   af0bb7399069d385e924bc8fe1783c01
#
_cell.length_a   1.000
_cell.length_b   1.000
_cell.length_c   1.000
_cell.angle_alpha   90.00
_cell.angle_beta   90.00
_cell.angle_gamma   90.00
#
_symmetry.space_group_name_H-M   'P 1'
#
loop_
_entity.id
_entity.type
_entity.pdbx_description
1 polymer ?
#
loop_
_entity_poly.entity_id
_entity_poly.type
_entity_poly.pdbx_seq_one_letter_code
_entity_poly.pdbx_strand_id
1 'polypeptide(L)'
;MLRIKDPKASLDFYENVLGMELVDKLSFPDFTLYFLGYAHQKDLPRNEREGLVELTHNHGTESDPNFSYHNGNAEPRGFGHLAITVDDIEAACARFERLGVRFQKRLT
;
A
#
# COMPACT_ATOMS: atom_id res chain seq x y z
N MET A 1 -8.16 -3.10 4.99
CA MET A 1 -7.38 -2.06 5.69
C MET A 1 -6.08 -2.65 6.19
N LEU A 2 -5.00 -1.91 6.05
CA LEU A 2 -3.69 -2.30 6.57
C LEU A 2 -3.16 -1.21 7.50
N ARG A 3 -2.55 -1.61 8.61
CA ARG A 3 -1.83 -0.68 9.47
C ARG A 3 -0.42 -0.47 8.95
N ILE A 4 0.02 0.77 8.92
CA ILE A 4 1.35 1.16 8.44
C ILE A 4 2.10 1.88 9.55
N LYS A 5 3.41 1.66 9.60
CA LYS A 5 4.27 2.29 10.60
C LYS A 5 4.59 3.74 10.26
N ASP A 6 4.92 4.00 8.97
CA ASP A 6 5.38 5.29 8.49
C ASP A 6 4.66 5.66 7.20
N PRO A 7 3.76 6.65 7.22
CA PRO A 7 3.00 7.02 6.03
C PRO A 7 3.88 7.54 4.89
N LYS A 8 5.01 8.18 5.19
CA LYS A 8 5.91 8.67 4.14
C LYS A 8 6.45 7.52 3.31
N ALA A 9 6.94 6.47 3.96
CA ALA A 9 7.46 5.30 3.26
C ALA A 9 6.36 4.54 2.52
N SER A 10 5.19 4.35 3.16
CA SER A 10 4.08 3.62 2.56
C SER A 10 3.46 4.36 1.39
N LEU A 11 3.22 5.66 1.50
CA LEU A 11 2.68 6.45 0.40
C LEU A 11 3.64 6.49 -0.77
N ASP A 12 4.94 6.60 -0.52
CA ASP A 12 5.94 6.55 -1.58
C ASP A 12 5.84 5.23 -2.36
N PHE A 13 5.70 4.11 -1.65
CA PHE A 13 5.56 2.81 -2.29
C PHE A 13 4.29 2.70 -3.13
N TYR A 14 3.14 3.01 -2.54
CA TYR A 14 1.86 2.87 -3.24
C TYR A 14 1.69 3.87 -4.38
N GLU A 15 2.18 5.09 -4.23
CA GLU A 15 2.06 6.12 -5.27
C GLU A 15 3.15 5.99 -6.34
N ASN A 16 4.41 5.92 -5.95
CA ASN A 16 5.53 5.99 -6.89
C ASN A 16 5.97 4.64 -7.44
N VAL A 17 5.78 3.57 -6.69
CA VAL A 17 6.11 2.22 -7.17
C VAL A 17 4.90 1.56 -7.81
N LEU A 18 3.77 1.50 -7.11
CA LEU A 18 2.57 0.86 -7.63
C LEU A 18 1.70 1.76 -8.50
N GLY A 19 1.96 3.06 -8.53
CA GLY A 19 1.25 3.99 -9.40
C GLY A 19 -0.17 4.33 -8.97
N MET A 20 -0.50 4.14 -7.71
CA MET A 20 -1.80 4.54 -7.18
C MET A 20 -1.87 6.04 -6.92
N GLU A 21 -3.09 6.55 -6.78
CA GLU A 21 -3.36 7.93 -6.42
C GLU A 21 -4.01 7.97 -5.04
N LEU A 22 -3.66 8.99 -4.25
CA LEU A 22 -4.33 9.25 -2.99
C LEU A 22 -5.73 9.78 -3.29
N VAL A 23 -6.75 9.02 -2.89
CA VAL A 23 -8.14 9.31 -3.17
C VAL A 23 -8.76 10.16 -2.07
N ASP A 24 -8.43 9.86 -0.83
CA ASP A 24 -8.98 10.55 0.33
C ASP A 24 -8.04 10.40 1.52
N LYS A 25 -8.14 11.34 2.45
CA LYS A 25 -7.38 11.35 3.69
C LYS A 25 -8.27 11.84 4.81
N LEU A 26 -8.43 11.03 5.85
CA LEU A 26 -9.22 11.38 7.03
C LEU A 26 -8.31 11.41 8.25
N SER A 27 -8.25 12.57 8.90
CA SER A 27 -7.39 12.76 10.08
C SER A 27 -8.22 12.81 11.35
N PHE A 28 -7.82 12.01 12.34
CA PHE A 28 -8.40 11.94 13.68
C PHE A 28 -7.32 12.24 14.71
N PRO A 29 -7.67 12.50 15.97
CA PRO A 29 -6.64 12.83 16.97
C PRO A 29 -5.56 11.77 17.14
N ASP A 30 -5.91 10.48 17.04
CA ASP A 30 -5.00 9.38 17.33
C ASP A 30 -4.44 8.69 16.09
N PHE A 31 -5.11 8.88 14.94
CA PHE A 31 -4.72 8.16 13.72
C PHE A 31 -5.17 8.93 12.47
N THR A 32 -4.59 8.53 11.34
CA THR A 32 -4.97 9.05 10.01
C THR A 32 -5.24 7.89 9.09
N LEU A 33 -6.28 8.02 8.26
CA LEU A 33 -6.62 7.05 7.21
C LEU A 33 -6.23 7.62 5.86
N TYR A 34 -5.61 6.77 5.04
CA TYR A 34 -5.25 7.10 3.66
C TYR A 34 -5.93 6.10 2.75
N PHE A 35 -6.62 6.60 1.72
CA PHE A 35 -7.29 5.77 0.73
C PHE A 35 -6.60 5.97 -0.61
N LEU A 36 -6.12 4.87 -1.20
CA LEU A 36 -5.40 4.90 -2.47
C LEU A 36 -6.09 3.98 -3.48
N GLY A 37 -6.04 4.37 -4.74
CA GLY A 37 -6.63 3.59 -5.82
C GLY A 37 -6.08 4.01 -7.16
N TYR A 38 -6.51 3.31 -8.20
CA TYR A 38 -6.16 3.64 -9.57
C TYR A 38 -7.20 4.57 -10.20
N ALA A 39 -6.81 5.26 -11.27
CA ALA A 39 -7.59 6.36 -11.84
C ALA A 39 -8.87 5.93 -12.57
N HIS A 40 -9.10 4.64 -12.79
CA HIS A 40 -10.21 4.15 -13.62
C HIS A 40 -11.60 4.56 -13.08
N GLN A 41 -11.71 4.89 -11.81
CA GLN A 41 -12.97 5.32 -11.20
C GLN A 41 -12.86 6.71 -10.55
N LYS A 42 -11.98 7.56 -11.08
CA LYS A 42 -11.68 8.86 -10.48
C LYS A 42 -12.90 9.78 -10.33
N ASP A 43 -13.94 9.59 -11.13
CA ASP A 43 -15.14 10.42 -11.09
C ASP A 43 -16.17 9.94 -10.06
N LEU A 44 -15.91 8.82 -9.39
CA LEU A 44 -16.78 8.30 -8.34
C LEU A 44 -16.31 8.75 -6.96
N PRO A 45 -17.24 9.00 -6.02
CA PRO A 45 -16.86 9.24 -4.63
C PRO A 45 -16.22 8.01 -4.02
N ARG A 46 -15.40 8.21 -2.98
CA ARG A 46 -14.60 7.13 -2.36
C ARG A 46 -15.43 5.89 -2.04
N ASN A 47 -16.61 6.06 -1.47
CA ASN A 47 -17.43 4.93 -1.01
C ASN A 47 -18.13 4.16 -2.14
N GLU A 48 -18.02 4.63 -3.38
CA GLU A 48 -18.56 3.94 -4.56
C GLU A 48 -17.47 3.34 -5.44
N ARG A 49 -16.21 3.56 -5.08
CA ARG A 49 -15.06 3.05 -5.86
C ARG A 49 -14.71 1.64 -5.41
N GLU A 50 -14.22 0.84 -6.36
CA GLU A 50 -13.73 -0.51 -6.13
C GLU A 50 -12.21 -0.53 -6.11
N GLY A 51 -11.64 -1.54 -5.46
CA GLY A 51 -10.19 -1.77 -5.49
C GLY A 51 -9.37 -0.71 -4.75
N LEU A 52 -9.93 -0.12 -3.71
CA LEU A 52 -9.19 0.82 -2.87
C LEU A 52 -8.37 0.09 -1.81
N VAL A 53 -7.20 0.65 -1.52
CA VAL A 53 -6.41 0.26 -0.35
C VAL A 53 -6.61 1.33 0.72
N GLU A 54 -7.00 0.90 1.91
CA GLU A 54 -7.06 1.79 3.07
C GLU A 54 -5.88 1.52 3.98
N LEU A 55 -5.10 2.55 4.26
CA LEU A 55 -3.95 2.48 5.16
C LEU A 55 -4.26 3.26 6.44
N THR A 56 -4.01 2.66 7.58
CA THR A 56 -4.20 3.31 8.88
C THR A 56 -2.84 3.58 9.52
N HIS A 57 -2.57 4.85 9.77
CA HIS A 57 -1.38 5.28 10.52
C HIS A 57 -1.78 5.69 11.93
N ASN A 58 -1.40 4.89 12.92
CA ASN A 58 -1.52 5.28 14.32
C ASN A 58 -0.36 6.23 14.66
N HIS A 59 -0.69 7.46 15.06
CA HIS A 59 0.31 8.50 15.21
C HIS A 59 1.40 8.10 16.22
N GLY A 60 2.66 8.33 15.84
CA GLY A 60 3.83 8.07 16.68
C GLY A 60 4.58 6.78 16.36
N THR A 61 4.00 5.85 15.62
CA THR A 61 4.68 4.59 15.28
C THR A 61 5.95 4.82 14.47
N GLU A 62 5.97 5.84 13.62
CA GLU A 62 7.11 6.18 12.77
C GLU A 62 8.34 6.61 13.56
N SER A 63 8.14 7.08 14.78
CA SER A 63 9.22 7.58 15.63
C SER A 63 9.77 6.54 16.59
N ASP A 64 9.19 5.35 16.63
CA ASP A 64 9.62 4.29 17.55
C ASP A 64 10.47 3.25 16.82
N PRO A 65 11.80 3.24 17.02
CA PRO A 65 12.67 2.31 16.29
C PRO A 65 12.46 0.85 16.69
N ASN A 66 11.81 0.60 17.83
CA ASN A 66 11.55 -0.76 18.31
C ASN A 66 10.17 -1.27 17.92
N PHE A 67 9.36 -0.45 17.25
CA PHE A 67 8.02 -0.82 16.83
C PHE A 67 8.02 -1.40 15.41
N SER A 68 7.31 -2.51 15.22
CA SER A 68 7.00 -3.04 13.90
C SER A 68 5.69 -3.82 13.94
N TYR A 69 4.97 -3.80 12.83
CA TYR A 69 3.79 -4.64 12.69
C TYR A 69 4.21 -6.03 12.23
N HIS A 70 3.54 -7.06 12.75
CA HIS A 70 3.71 -8.42 12.27
C HIS A 70 3.12 -8.54 10.88
N ASN A 71 3.83 -9.20 9.95
CA ASN A 71 3.39 -9.27 8.54
C ASN A 71 2.27 -10.29 8.28
N GLY A 72 1.99 -11.17 9.22
CA GLY A 72 0.93 -12.16 9.08
C GLY A 72 1.28 -13.39 8.23
N ASN A 73 2.50 -13.49 7.74
CA ASN A 73 2.95 -14.62 6.89
C ASN A 73 3.89 -15.58 7.60
N ALA A 74 4.21 -15.30 8.85
CA ALA A 74 4.86 -16.21 9.78
C ALA A 74 3.94 -16.44 10.96
N GLU A 75 4.24 -17.39 11.85
CA GLU A 75 3.40 -17.61 13.02
C GLU A 75 3.39 -16.39 13.96
N PRO A 76 2.22 -15.96 14.45
CA PRO A 76 0.86 -16.42 14.13
C PRO A 76 0.38 -15.91 12.75
N ARG A 77 -0.09 -16.80 11.90
CA ARG A 77 -0.48 -16.46 10.54
C ARG A 77 -1.85 -15.79 10.48
N GLY A 78 -2.01 -14.88 9.52
CA GLY A 78 -3.26 -14.16 9.33
C GLY A 78 -3.35 -13.59 7.92
N PHE A 79 -2.74 -12.42 7.71
CA PHE A 79 -2.70 -11.78 6.40
C PHE A 79 -1.96 -12.64 5.38
N GLY A 80 -2.39 -12.59 4.12
CA GLY A 80 -1.68 -13.23 3.02
C GLY A 80 -0.95 -12.22 2.14
N HIS A 81 -1.67 -11.65 1.18
CA HIS A 81 -1.09 -10.70 0.22
C HIS A 81 -2.16 -9.81 -0.40
N LEU A 82 -1.72 -8.76 -1.05
CA LEU A 82 -2.52 -8.01 -2.01
C LEU A 82 -2.14 -8.47 -3.41
N ALA A 83 -3.11 -8.49 -4.32
CA ALA A 83 -2.88 -8.83 -5.71
C ALA A 83 -3.30 -7.66 -6.60
N ILE A 84 -2.48 -7.35 -7.59
CA ILE A 84 -2.75 -6.28 -8.54
C ILE A 84 -2.63 -6.86 -9.95
N THR A 85 -3.71 -6.74 -10.72
CA THR A 85 -3.72 -7.15 -12.12
C THR A 85 -3.03 -6.08 -12.97
N VAL A 86 -2.17 -6.50 -13.88
CA VAL A 86 -1.46 -5.62 -14.81
C VAL A 86 -1.69 -6.09 -16.25
N ASP A 87 -1.57 -5.16 -17.20
CA ASP A 87 -1.78 -5.49 -18.61
C ASP A 87 -0.66 -6.35 -19.18
N ASP A 88 0.58 -6.09 -18.75
CA ASP A 88 1.78 -6.79 -19.22
C ASP A 88 2.68 -7.08 -18.03
N ILE A 89 2.68 -8.33 -17.60
CA ILE A 89 3.43 -8.75 -16.41
C ILE A 89 4.94 -8.64 -16.62
N GLU A 90 5.44 -8.87 -17.82
CA GLU A 90 6.87 -8.75 -18.10
C GLU A 90 7.32 -7.30 -18.02
N ALA A 91 6.52 -6.38 -18.60
CA ALA A 91 6.80 -4.95 -18.53
C ALA A 91 6.71 -4.43 -17.09
N ALA A 92 5.73 -4.89 -16.32
CA ALA A 92 5.60 -4.52 -14.91
C ALA A 92 6.81 -4.97 -14.10
N CYS A 93 7.25 -6.21 -14.29
CA CYS A 93 8.44 -6.73 -13.60
C CYS A 93 9.70 -5.98 -13.99
N ALA A 94 9.88 -5.66 -15.27
CA ALA A 94 11.02 -4.88 -15.74
C ALA A 94 11.04 -3.48 -15.09
N ARG A 95 9.87 -2.84 -14.98
CA ARG A 95 9.75 -1.55 -14.32
C ARG A 95 10.13 -1.64 -12.84
N PHE A 96 9.64 -2.66 -12.14
CA PHE A 96 9.97 -2.85 -10.72
C PHE A 96 11.45 -3.12 -10.51
N GLU A 97 12.09 -3.85 -11.41
CA GLU A 97 13.55 -4.04 -11.38
C GLU A 97 14.27 -2.69 -11.48
N ARG A 98 13.86 -1.83 -12.43
CA ARG A 98 14.46 -0.50 -12.59
C ARG A 98 14.27 0.37 -11.34
N LEU A 99 13.14 0.22 -10.66
CA LEU A 99 12.84 0.98 -9.45
C LEU A 99 13.51 0.41 -8.19
N GLY A 100 14.22 -0.70 -8.31
CA GLY A 100 14.92 -1.32 -7.20
C GLY A 100 13.99 -2.04 -6.23
N VAL A 101 12.81 -2.47 -6.68
CA VAL A 101 11.88 -3.22 -5.84
C VAL A 101 12.47 -4.57 -5.47
N ARG A 102 12.34 -4.94 -4.21
CA ARG A 102 12.78 -6.25 -3.74
C ARG A 102 11.74 -7.30 -4.13
N PHE A 103 12.16 -8.30 -4.90
CA PHE A 103 11.31 -9.43 -5.28
C PHE A 103 11.50 -10.58 -4.31
N GLN A 104 10.40 -11.13 -3.83
CA GLN A 104 10.45 -12.39 -3.10
C GLN A 104 10.66 -13.55 -4.07
N LYS A 105 10.01 -13.48 -5.23
CA LYS A 105 10.16 -14.44 -6.32
C LYS A 105 10.03 -13.70 -7.64
N ARG A 106 11.01 -13.89 -8.51
CA ARG A 106 10.97 -13.29 -9.83
C ARG A 106 10.13 -14.12 -10.79
N LEU A 107 9.71 -13.46 -11.86
CA LEU A 107 9.06 -14.13 -12.97
C LEU A 107 10.05 -15.09 -13.62
N THR A 108 9.65 -16.32 -13.83
CA THR A 108 10.50 -17.34 -14.44
C THR A 108 10.27 -17.50 -15.92
#